data_b310223dae41f2cfe7c8318faa848b8e
#
_entry.id   b310223dae41f2cfe7c8318faa848b8e
#
_cell.length_a   1.000
_cell.length_b   1.000
_cell.length_c   1.000
_cell.angle_alpha   90.00
_cell.angle_beta   90.00
_cell.angle_gamma   90.00
#
_symmetry.space_group_name_H-M   'P 1'
#
loop_
_entity.id
_entity.type
_entity.pdbx_description
1 polymer ?
#
loop_
_entity_poly.entity_id
_entity_poly.type
_entity_poly.pdbx_seq_one_letter_code
_entity_poly.pdbx_strand_id
1 'polypeptide(L)'
;MLTWMYPPENSGLGRAAREIAQSLAATGHDVCVFTMDRQERGRDGRVEIIGCSLREGSIAVRIRKVAVIGHAVAPLCFRRAVVSEHRRHRFDVIEATNWYAPGLAIALAGPAPLVTRNSTPAATSEATVTRTRDRLDRRAAMFAERLAARWSKTLISNTQVHGDKIAALYDVPAPGTDDRHTVIGLSLPPEIVARGAAATYPADRPDQPIDLLFVGRNEHRKGFDALIIALKILSRRADAGMRDFRLTIVGVHADDIGALPASARNRLRCHGRVDEPLLHDLMTAANVIVAPSRYESFGLVYQEAMMFGRPVVACADDPSARLFIGESGAGLLAKHCTGDDLATPLQRLIEDPVLRTDYAAASRRASGMFTRDTLAAQTLAAYRTAIGSNGASSSASSSGRPAPVDIAS
;
A
#
# COMPACT_ATOMS: atom_id res chain seq x y z
N MET A 1 -10.71 -13.16 -1.97
CA MET A 1 -9.50 -12.36 -1.63
C MET A 1 -9.09 -12.64 -0.20
N LEU A 2 -7.77 -12.72 0.09
CA LEU A 2 -7.22 -12.90 1.43
C LEU A 2 -6.46 -11.66 1.88
N THR A 3 -6.82 -11.09 3.01
CA THR A 3 -6.18 -9.92 3.60
C THR A 3 -6.05 -10.05 5.12
N TRP A 4 -5.11 -9.32 5.72
CA TRP A 4 -4.97 -9.29 7.17
C TRP A 4 -6.00 -8.39 7.85
N MET A 5 -6.41 -7.33 7.17
CA MET A 5 -7.31 -6.30 7.69
C MET A 5 -8.26 -5.84 6.58
N TYR A 6 -9.48 -5.49 6.96
CA TYR A 6 -10.49 -4.91 6.08
C TYR A 6 -11.27 -3.84 6.84
N PRO A 7 -11.69 -2.72 6.23
CA PRO A 7 -12.44 -1.71 6.95
C PRO A 7 -13.63 -2.27 7.78
N PRO A 8 -13.93 -1.64 8.94
CA PRO A 8 -13.56 -0.28 9.37
C PRO A 8 -12.14 -0.12 9.93
N GLU A 9 -11.33 -1.19 10.04
CA GLU A 9 -9.93 -1.04 10.44
C GLU A 9 -9.14 -0.20 9.43
N ASN A 10 -8.68 0.99 9.86
CA ASN A 10 -7.97 1.95 9.02
C ASN A 10 -6.50 1.54 8.82
N SER A 11 -6.22 0.83 7.75
CA SER A 11 -4.86 0.52 7.29
C SER A 11 -4.77 0.70 5.78
N GLY A 12 -3.61 1.08 5.27
CA GLY A 12 -3.39 1.19 3.82
C GLY A 12 -3.64 -0.13 3.08
N LEU A 13 -3.29 -1.27 3.71
CA LEU A 13 -3.55 -2.60 3.16
C LEU A 13 -5.06 -2.92 3.11
N GLY A 14 -5.80 -2.61 4.18
CA GLY A 14 -7.25 -2.82 4.24
C GLY A 14 -8.00 -1.94 3.26
N ARG A 15 -7.60 -0.66 3.13
CA ARG A 15 -8.19 0.27 2.14
C ARG A 15 -7.93 -0.20 0.71
N ALA A 16 -6.73 -0.65 0.38
CA ALA A 16 -6.42 -1.23 -0.93
C ALA A 16 -7.24 -2.50 -1.19
N ALA A 17 -7.34 -3.40 -0.21
CA ALA A 17 -8.14 -4.61 -0.34
C ALA A 17 -9.63 -4.30 -0.57
N ARG A 18 -10.19 -3.32 0.14
CA ARG A 18 -11.57 -2.86 -0.07
C ARG A 18 -11.77 -2.30 -1.47
N GLU A 19 -10.86 -1.43 -1.92
CA GLU A 19 -10.98 -0.80 -3.23
C GLU A 19 -10.91 -1.83 -4.37
N ILE A 20 -10.01 -2.81 -4.28
CA ILE A 20 -9.93 -3.92 -5.25
C ILE A 20 -11.21 -4.76 -5.21
N ALA A 21 -11.69 -5.14 -4.03
CA ALA A 21 -12.90 -5.94 -3.88
C ALA A 21 -14.14 -5.22 -4.42
N GLN A 22 -14.30 -3.94 -4.08
CA GLN A 22 -15.42 -3.12 -4.56
C GLN A 22 -15.36 -2.87 -6.07
N SER A 23 -14.16 -2.68 -6.64
CA SER A 23 -14.00 -2.49 -8.08
C SER A 23 -14.46 -3.73 -8.86
N LEU A 24 -14.11 -4.93 -8.40
CA LEU A 24 -14.53 -6.18 -9.00
C LEU A 24 -16.04 -6.45 -8.81
N ALA A 25 -16.56 -6.15 -7.62
CA ALA A 25 -18.00 -6.30 -7.36
C ALA A 25 -18.85 -5.33 -8.20
N ALA A 26 -18.35 -4.12 -8.49
CA ALA A 26 -19.00 -3.14 -9.34
C ALA A 26 -19.11 -3.61 -10.80
N THR A 27 -18.18 -4.44 -11.27
CA THR A 27 -18.23 -5.04 -12.62
C THR A 27 -19.08 -6.33 -12.72
N GLY A 28 -19.79 -6.68 -11.63
CA GLY A 28 -20.74 -7.80 -11.63
C GLY A 28 -20.18 -9.12 -11.14
N HIS A 29 -18.95 -9.15 -10.61
CA HIS A 29 -18.35 -10.37 -10.06
C HIS A 29 -18.76 -10.60 -8.60
N ASP A 30 -18.91 -11.86 -8.21
CA ASP A 30 -19.10 -12.25 -6.83
C ASP A 30 -17.76 -12.24 -6.09
N VAL A 31 -17.65 -11.38 -5.08
CA VAL A 31 -16.40 -11.18 -4.33
C VAL A 31 -16.59 -11.55 -2.88
N CYS A 32 -15.70 -12.42 -2.40
CA CYS A 32 -15.63 -12.82 -1.01
C CYS A 32 -14.24 -12.45 -0.44
N VAL A 33 -14.22 -11.70 0.66
CA VAL A 33 -13.00 -11.29 1.37
C VAL A 33 -12.88 -12.08 2.67
N PHE A 34 -11.76 -12.77 2.82
CA PHE A 34 -11.36 -13.45 4.06
C PHE A 34 -10.37 -12.55 4.80
N THR A 35 -10.65 -12.25 6.06
CA THR A 35 -9.84 -11.33 6.86
C THR A 35 -9.54 -11.85 8.26
N MET A 36 -8.36 -11.48 8.81
CA MET A 36 -7.91 -11.93 10.13
C MET A 36 -8.23 -10.97 11.28
N ASP A 37 -8.85 -9.84 11.01
CA ASP A 37 -9.15 -8.80 12.00
C ASP A 37 -10.46 -9.02 12.76
N ARG A 38 -11.28 -9.99 12.35
CA ARG A 38 -12.59 -10.30 12.97
C ARG A 38 -12.94 -11.77 12.86
N GLN A 39 -13.97 -12.20 13.59
CA GLN A 39 -14.52 -13.57 13.55
C GLN A 39 -15.85 -13.64 12.79
N GLU A 40 -16.59 -12.54 12.78
CA GLU A 40 -17.95 -12.48 12.24
C GLU A 40 -17.93 -12.45 10.72
N ARG A 41 -19.06 -12.90 10.13
CA ARG A 41 -19.40 -12.62 8.75
C ARG A 41 -20.08 -11.26 8.62
N GLY A 42 -19.89 -10.62 7.48
CA GLY A 42 -20.51 -9.33 7.19
C GLY A 42 -20.60 -9.07 5.70
N ARG A 43 -21.06 -7.89 5.34
CA ARG A 43 -21.08 -7.39 3.97
C ARG A 43 -20.62 -5.94 3.92
N ASP A 44 -19.93 -5.59 2.84
CA ASP A 44 -19.64 -4.23 2.43
C ASP A 44 -20.20 -4.04 1.01
N GLY A 45 -21.41 -3.52 0.93
CA GLY A 45 -22.16 -3.48 -0.31
C GLY A 45 -22.39 -4.89 -0.88
N ARG A 46 -21.85 -5.15 -2.08
CA ARG A 46 -21.95 -6.46 -2.77
C ARG A 46 -20.82 -7.43 -2.34
N VAL A 47 -19.82 -6.98 -1.61
CA VAL A 47 -18.71 -7.80 -1.17
C VAL A 47 -19.10 -8.58 0.10
N GLU A 48 -18.93 -9.89 0.08
CA GLU A 48 -19.09 -10.73 1.27
C GLU A 48 -17.79 -10.73 2.08
N ILE A 49 -17.88 -10.61 3.42
CA ILE A 49 -16.74 -10.61 4.32
C ILE A 49 -16.84 -11.82 5.25
N ILE A 50 -15.75 -12.58 5.34
CA ILE A 50 -15.63 -13.75 6.21
C ILE A 50 -14.48 -13.51 7.19
N GLY A 51 -14.81 -13.41 8.47
CA GLY A 51 -13.83 -13.31 9.53
C GLY A 51 -13.11 -14.65 9.76
N CYS A 52 -11.80 -14.60 9.86
CA CYS A 52 -10.92 -15.74 10.05
C CYS A 52 -10.03 -15.62 11.30
N SER A 53 -10.29 -14.62 12.17
CA SER A 53 -9.44 -14.40 13.34
C SER A 53 -9.42 -15.60 14.29
N LEU A 54 -8.29 -15.77 14.95
CA LEU A 54 -8.12 -16.89 15.87
C LEU A 54 -8.88 -16.61 17.16
N ARG A 55 -9.57 -17.65 17.66
CA ARG A 55 -10.26 -17.60 18.95
C ARG A 55 -9.24 -17.35 20.07
N GLU A 56 -9.46 -16.35 20.91
CA GLU A 56 -8.62 -16.08 22.07
C GLU A 56 -8.45 -17.32 22.94
N GLY A 57 -7.26 -17.51 23.51
CA GLY A 57 -6.93 -18.69 24.33
C GLY A 57 -6.70 -20.00 23.57
N SER A 58 -6.97 -20.04 22.25
CA SER A 58 -6.78 -21.26 21.45
C SER A 58 -5.30 -21.67 21.34
N ILE A 59 -5.06 -22.96 21.09
CA ILE A 59 -3.72 -23.49 20.79
C ILE A 59 -3.09 -22.77 19.58
N ALA A 60 -3.89 -22.43 18.57
CA ALA A 60 -3.44 -21.69 17.40
C ALA A 60 -2.86 -20.31 17.74
N VAL A 61 -3.46 -19.57 18.69
CA VAL A 61 -2.92 -18.30 19.20
C VAL A 61 -1.59 -18.51 19.91
N ARG A 62 -1.43 -19.62 20.66
CA ARG A 62 -0.16 -19.94 21.33
C ARG A 62 0.94 -20.28 20.32
N ILE A 63 0.63 -21.11 19.32
CA ILE A 63 1.58 -21.47 18.25
C ILE A 63 1.97 -20.23 17.43
N ARG A 64 1.03 -19.32 17.13
CA ARG A 64 1.31 -18.09 16.39
C ARG A 64 2.37 -17.20 17.05
N LYS A 65 2.53 -17.30 18.37
CA LYS A 65 3.56 -16.56 19.13
C LYS A 65 4.95 -17.22 19.08
N VAL A 66 5.05 -18.44 18.53
CA VAL A 66 6.33 -19.14 18.38
C VAL A 66 7.01 -18.64 17.11
N ALA A 67 8.25 -18.16 17.25
CA ALA A 67 9.03 -17.69 16.10
C ALA A 67 9.14 -18.80 15.04
N VAL A 68 9.17 -18.42 13.78
CA VAL A 68 9.25 -19.28 12.59
C VAL A 68 7.98 -20.10 12.35
N ILE A 69 7.59 -20.98 13.29
CA ILE A 69 6.42 -21.87 13.14
C ILE A 69 5.11 -21.07 13.13
N GLY A 70 5.07 -19.96 13.85
CA GLY A 70 3.89 -19.09 13.94
C GLY A 70 3.40 -18.57 12.59
N HIS A 71 4.31 -18.42 11.61
CA HIS A 71 3.96 -17.98 10.26
C HIS A 71 3.11 -18.98 9.47
N ALA A 72 3.06 -20.26 9.85
CA ALA A 72 2.22 -21.25 9.20
C ALA A 72 0.74 -21.18 9.65
N VAL A 73 0.46 -20.63 10.83
CA VAL A 73 -0.89 -20.68 11.45
C VAL A 73 -1.93 -19.95 10.62
N ALA A 74 -1.66 -18.70 10.27
CA ALA A 74 -2.62 -17.89 9.50
C ALA A 74 -2.87 -18.43 8.08
N PRO A 75 -1.85 -18.81 7.28
CA PRO A 75 -2.07 -19.46 5.98
C PRO A 75 -2.94 -20.71 6.07
N LEU A 76 -2.77 -21.55 7.09
CA LEU A 76 -3.59 -22.74 7.29
C LEU A 76 -5.04 -22.39 7.67
N CYS A 77 -5.25 -21.37 8.52
CA CYS A 77 -6.59 -20.89 8.85
C CYS A 77 -7.31 -20.33 7.63
N PHE A 78 -6.64 -19.49 6.84
CA PHE A 78 -7.19 -18.99 5.58
C PHE A 78 -7.56 -20.14 4.63
N ARG A 79 -6.63 -21.08 4.43
CA ARG A 79 -6.91 -22.25 3.57
C ARG A 79 -8.13 -23.02 4.04
N ARG A 80 -8.26 -23.29 5.34
CA ARG A 80 -9.42 -24.00 5.91
C ARG A 80 -10.72 -23.25 5.62
N ALA A 81 -10.75 -21.92 5.84
CA ALA A 81 -11.92 -21.09 5.59
C ALA A 81 -12.28 -21.07 4.10
N VAL A 82 -11.28 -20.85 3.23
CA VAL A 82 -11.46 -20.86 1.77
C VAL A 82 -11.97 -22.18 1.25
N VAL A 83 -11.38 -23.32 1.68
CA VAL A 83 -11.83 -24.65 1.24
C VAL A 83 -13.26 -24.93 1.71
N SER A 84 -13.62 -24.52 2.94
CA SER A 84 -14.99 -24.65 3.43
C SER A 84 -15.99 -23.86 2.61
N GLU A 85 -15.65 -22.63 2.24
CA GLU A 85 -16.53 -21.77 1.45
C GLU A 85 -16.58 -22.19 -0.01
N HIS A 86 -15.46 -22.59 -0.59
CA HIS A 86 -15.38 -23.11 -1.97
C HIS A 86 -16.28 -24.32 -2.23
N ARG A 87 -16.58 -25.12 -1.21
CA ARG A 87 -17.55 -26.24 -1.32
C ARG A 87 -18.98 -25.75 -1.48
N ARG A 88 -19.29 -24.53 -1.02
CA ARG A 88 -20.62 -23.91 -1.11
C ARG A 88 -20.74 -23.07 -2.37
N HIS A 89 -19.72 -22.28 -2.64
CA HIS A 89 -19.60 -21.36 -3.78
C HIS A 89 -18.22 -21.52 -4.38
N ARG A 90 -18.12 -22.08 -5.58
CA ARG A 90 -16.85 -22.30 -6.24
C ARG A 90 -16.18 -20.97 -6.58
N PHE A 91 -14.93 -20.82 -6.22
CA PHE A 91 -14.07 -19.69 -6.60
C PHE A 91 -13.30 -20.06 -7.87
N ASP A 92 -13.29 -19.20 -8.85
CA ASP A 92 -12.49 -19.36 -10.07
C ASP A 92 -11.01 -19.02 -9.82
N VAL A 93 -10.77 -18.04 -8.92
CA VAL A 93 -9.43 -17.53 -8.58
C VAL A 93 -9.39 -17.08 -7.11
N ILE A 94 -8.23 -17.15 -6.50
CA ILE A 94 -7.98 -16.63 -5.16
C ILE A 94 -6.88 -15.60 -5.24
N GLU A 95 -7.13 -14.36 -4.80
CA GLU A 95 -6.08 -13.34 -4.64
C GLU A 95 -5.67 -13.23 -3.18
N ALA A 96 -4.38 -13.07 -2.91
CA ALA A 96 -3.84 -12.82 -1.57
C ALA A 96 -2.78 -11.71 -1.60
N THR A 97 -2.67 -10.93 -0.52
CA THR A 97 -1.50 -10.07 -0.33
C THR A 97 -0.24 -10.91 -0.10
N ASN A 98 0.94 -10.37 -0.46
CA ASN A 98 2.21 -11.03 -0.12
C ASN A 98 2.55 -10.95 1.37
N TRP A 99 2.23 -9.83 2.03
CA TRP A 99 2.67 -9.51 3.40
C TRP A 99 2.36 -10.64 4.40
N TYR A 100 3.41 -11.23 4.97
CA TYR A 100 3.34 -12.47 5.79
C TYR A 100 2.61 -13.64 5.12
N ALA A 101 2.57 -13.69 3.80
CA ALA A 101 2.14 -14.81 2.95
C ALA A 101 0.82 -15.51 3.36
N PRO A 102 -0.32 -14.81 3.53
CA PRO A 102 -1.59 -15.45 3.89
C PRO A 102 -2.04 -16.50 2.86
N GLY A 103 -1.63 -16.36 1.60
CA GLY A 103 -1.90 -17.29 0.51
C GLY A 103 -1.01 -18.53 0.45
N LEU A 104 0.04 -18.67 1.29
CA LEU A 104 1.03 -19.74 1.17
C LEU A 104 0.41 -21.15 1.14
N ALA A 105 -0.48 -21.46 2.06
CA ALA A 105 -1.12 -22.77 2.09
C ALA A 105 -2.08 -23.02 0.89
N ILE A 106 -2.59 -21.96 0.29
CA ILE A 106 -3.37 -22.01 -0.97
C ILE A 106 -2.43 -22.24 -2.15
N ALA A 107 -1.28 -21.56 -2.21
CA ALA A 107 -0.28 -21.77 -3.24
C ALA A 107 0.15 -23.24 -3.34
N LEU A 108 0.32 -23.89 -2.19
CA LEU A 108 0.75 -25.29 -2.10
C LEU A 108 -0.37 -26.29 -2.42
N ALA A 109 -1.58 -26.06 -1.94
CA ALA A 109 -2.70 -27.02 -2.03
C ALA A 109 -4.06 -26.30 -1.93
N GLY A 110 -4.29 -25.31 -2.77
CA GLY A 110 -5.56 -24.56 -2.83
C GLY A 110 -6.57 -25.18 -3.79
N PRO A 111 -7.85 -24.82 -3.65
CA PRO A 111 -8.92 -25.31 -4.51
C PRO A 111 -9.04 -24.55 -5.85
N ALA A 112 -8.33 -23.44 -6.01
CA ALA A 112 -8.30 -22.60 -7.22
C ALA A 112 -6.94 -21.92 -7.35
N PRO A 113 -6.57 -21.39 -8.55
CA PRO A 113 -5.31 -20.71 -8.78
C PRO A 113 -5.12 -19.52 -7.84
N LEU A 114 -3.90 -19.34 -7.33
CA LEU A 114 -3.53 -18.20 -6.51
C LEU A 114 -2.90 -17.09 -7.36
N VAL A 115 -3.38 -15.88 -7.15
CA VAL A 115 -2.77 -14.62 -7.56
C VAL A 115 -2.21 -13.94 -6.32
N THR A 116 -0.93 -13.56 -6.33
CA THR A 116 -0.36 -12.76 -5.24
C THR A 116 -0.24 -11.30 -5.67
N ARG A 117 -0.95 -10.42 -4.95
CA ARG A 117 -0.79 -8.97 -5.09
C ARG A 117 0.24 -8.46 -4.10
N ASN A 118 1.27 -7.84 -4.63
CA ASN A 118 2.40 -7.37 -3.85
C ASN A 118 2.09 -6.02 -3.19
N SER A 119 2.20 -5.98 -1.88
CA SER A 119 2.27 -4.80 -1.03
C SER A 119 3.70 -4.63 -0.50
N THR A 120 3.90 -3.80 0.51
CA THR A 120 5.22 -3.64 1.15
C THR A 120 5.71 -4.97 1.72
N PRO A 121 6.82 -5.56 1.23
CA PRO A 121 7.30 -6.85 1.70
C PRO A 121 7.89 -6.75 3.12
N ALA A 122 7.87 -7.86 3.87
CA ALA A 122 8.45 -7.93 5.22
C ALA A 122 9.95 -7.59 5.24
N ALA A 123 10.66 -7.82 4.12
CA ALA A 123 12.06 -7.45 3.95
C ALA A 123 12.33 -5.95 4.10
N THR A 124 11.35 -5.09 3.76
CA THR A 124 11.47 -3.63 3.85
C THR A 124 11.05 -3.06 5.20
N SER A 125 10.62 -3.90 6.14
CA SER A 125 10.34 -3.50 7.50
C SER A 125 11.67 -3.24 8.23
N GLU A 126 11.98 -1.97 8.46
CA GLU A 126 13.23 -1.51 9.10
C GLU A 126 13.20 -1.59 10.64
N ALA A 127 12.33 -2.40 11.22
CA ALA A 127 12.39 -2.65 12.65
C ALA A 127 13.82 -3.10 13.03
N THR A 128 14.47 -2.36 13.92
CA THR A 128 15.83 -2.67 14.41
C THR A 128 15.80 -4.03 15.09
N VAL A 129 16.15 -5.07 14.32
CA VAL A 129 16.09 -6.45 14.78
C VAL A 129 17.38 -6.74 15.55
N THR A 130 17.36 -6.52 16.85
CA THR A 130 18.52 -6.73 17.73
C THR A 130 18.64 -8.17 18.20
N ARG A 131 17.51 -8.87 18.42
CA ARG A 131 17.49 -10.24 18.97
C ARG A 131 17.63 -11.29 17.88
N THR A 132 18.37 -12.36 18.12
CA THR A 132 18.53 -13.49 17.18
C THR A 132 17.20 -14.13 16.82
N ARG A 133 16.27 -14.23 17.78
CA ARG A 133 14.91 -14.73 17.56
C ARG A 133 14.17 -13.93 16.51
N ASP A 134 14.21 -12.59 16.59
CA ASP A 134 13.50 -11.68 15.67
C ASP A 134 14.12 -11.73 14.27
N ARG A 135 15.45 -11.95 14.18
CA ARG A 135 16.13 -12.16 12.88
C ARG A 135 15.67 -13.45 12.21
N LEU A 136 15.54 -14.55 12.97
CA LEU A 136 15.04 -15.82 12.46
C LEU A 136 13.58 -15.71 12.03
N ASP A 137 12.76 -15.03 12.83
CA ASP A 137 11.34 -14.80 12.53
C ASP A 137 11.17 -13.99 11.25
N ARG A 138 11.94 -12.91 11.09
CA ARG A 138 11.96 -12.12 9.86
C ARG A 138 12.41 -12.94 8.64
N ARG A 139 13.45 -13.76 8.76
CA ARG A 139 13.88 -14.67 7.69
C ARG A 139 12.80 -15.66 7.30
N ALA A 140 12.08 -16.21 8.29
CA ALA A 140 10.97 -17.12 8.04
C ALA A 140 9.81 -16.43 7.33
N ALA A 141 9.46 -15.20 7.70
CA ALA A 141 8.46 -14.39 7.00
C ALA A 141 8.86 -14.16 5.54
N MET A 142 10.10 -13.72 5.28
CA MET A 142 10.62 -13.49 3.94
C MET A 142 10.63 -14.78 3.10
N PHE A 143 11.00 -15.91 3.70
CA PHE A 143 10.97 -17.20 3.03
C PHE A 143 9.55 -17.62 2.66
N ALA A 144 8.58 -17.43 3.57
CA ALA A 144 7.17 -17.71 3.32
C ALA A 144 6.60 -16.84 2.19
N GLU A 145 6.92 -15.54 2.18
CA GLU A 145 6.53 -14.62 1.10
C GLU A 145 7.12 -15.05 -0.26
N ARG A 146 8.42 -15.34 -0.29
CA ARG A 146 9.10 -15.84 -1.49
C ARG A 146 8.47 -17.13 -2.01
N LEU A 147 8.19 -18.08 -1.12
CA LEU A 147 7.60 -19.36 -1.49
C LEU A 147 6.18 -19.19 -2.04
N ALA A 148 5.34 -18.37 -1.39
CA ALA A 148 4.00 -18.06 -1.88
C ALA A 148 4.04 -17.39 -3.26
N ALA A 149 4.93 -16.41 -3.48
CA ALA A 149 5.09 -15.74 -4.76
C ALA A 149 5.54 -16.71 -5.86
N ARG A 150 6.51 -17.57 -5.60
CA ARG A 150 7.02 -18.55 -6.58
C ARG A 150 5.96 -19.56 -7.01
N TRP A 151 5.04 -19.91 -6.12
CA TRP A 151 3.99 -20.90 -6.37
C TRP A 151 2.66 -20.26 -6.80
N SER A 152 2.56 -18.94 -6.80
CA SER A 152 1.42 -18.21 -7.37
C SER A 152 1.41 -18.34 -8.89
N LYS A 153 0.21 -18.43 -9.48
CA LYS A 153 0.06 -18.48 -10.93
C LYS A 153 0.37 -17.13 -11.58
N THR A 154 -0.02 -16.05 -10.92
CA THR A 154 0.22 -14.67 -11.37
C THR A 154 0.61 -13.80 -10.18
N LEU A 155 1.46 -12.82 -10.45
CA LEU A 155 1.89 -11.79 -9.53
C LEU A 155 1.41 -10.43 -10.02
N ILE A 156 0.96 -9.58 -9.11
CA ILE A 156 0.56 -8.21 -9.40
C ILE A 156 1.39 -7.28 -8.52
N SER A 157 2.09 -6.32 -9.10
CA SER A 157 2.79 -5.24 -8.38
C SER A 157 2.19 -3.90 -8.74
N ASN A 158 2.32 -2.91 -7.84
CA ASN A 158 1.59 -1.64 -8.00
C ASN A 158 2.31 -0.63 -8.91
N THR A 159 3.63 -0.74 -9.07
CA THR A 159 4.46 0.04 -10.00
C THR A 159 5.55 -0.86 -10.59
N GLN A 160 6.17 -0.44 -11.70
CA GLN A 160 7.28 -1.18 -12.30
C GLN A 160 8.44 -1.36 -11.31
N VAL A 161 8.89 -0.27 -10.68
CA VAL A 161 10.01 -0.31 -9.73
C VAL A 161 9.71 -1.18 -8.51
N HIS A 162 8.44 -1.15 -8.02
CA HIS A 162 8.01 -2.08 -6.97
C HIS A 162 8.10 -3.53 -7.46
N GLY A 163 7.63 -3.81 -8.67
CA GLY A 163 7.69 -5.15 -9.28
C GLY A 163 9.10 -5.66 -9.46
N ASP A 164 10.03 -4.83 -9.92
CA ASP A 164 11.45 -5.17 -10.05
C ASP A 164 12.08 -5.51 -8.69
N LYS A 165 11.73 -4.74 -7.66
CA LYS A 165 12.16 -5.03 -6.28
C LYS A 165 11.60 -6.37 -5.77
N ILE A 166 10.32 -6.65 -6.03
CA ILE A 166 9.68 -7.93 -5.70
C ILE A 166 10.37 -9.08 -6.45
N ALA A 167 10.65 -8.91 -7.74
CA ALA A 167 11.33 -9.89 -8.55
C ALA A 167 12.69 -10.28 -7.96
N ALA A 168 13.48 -9.28 -7.58
CA ALA A 168 14.78 -9.49 -6.94
C ALA A 168 14.67 -10.15 -5.55
N LEU A 169 13.69 -9.75 -4.73
CA LEU A 169 13.53 -10.28 -3.37
C LEU A 169 13.02 -11.73 -3.35
N TYR A 170 12.11 -12.07 -4.26
CA TYR A 170 11.44 -13.37 -4.26
C TYR A 170 11.98 -14.34 -5.30
N ASP A 171 12.91 -13.89 -6.15
CA ASP A 171 13.49 -14.68 -7.25
C ASP A 171 12.37 -15.21 -8.16
N VAL A 172 11.63 -14.27 -8.71
CA VAL A 172 10.53 -14.46 -9.65
C VAL A 172 10.73 -13.54 -10.85
N PRO A 173 10.04 -13.77 -12.00
CA PRO A 173 10.15 -12.88 -13.17
C PRO A 173 9.83 -11.43 -12.83
N ALA A 174 10.55 -10.49 -13.44
CA ALA A 174 10.22 -9.08 -13.36
C ALA A 174 8.95 -8.77 -14.19
N PRO A 175 8.18 -7.72 -13.85
CA PRO A 175 7.01 -7.36 -14.64
C PRO A 175 7.38 -7.08 -16.11
N GLY A 176 6.58 -7.63 -17.04
CA GLY A 176 6.78 -7.46 -18.47
C GLY A 176 7.81 -8.41 -19.10
N THR A 177 8.49 -9.28 -18.32
CA THR A 177 9.38 -10.31 -18.87
C THR A 177 8.63 -11.57 -19.28
N ASP A 178 7.51 -11.82 -18.63
CA ASP A 178 6.53 -12.85 -18.99
C ASP A 178 5.13 -12.42 -18.53
N ASP A 179 4.09 -13.21 -18.88
CA ASP A 179 2.70 -12.93 -18.50
C ASP A 179 2.39 -13.21 -17.03
N ARG A 180 3.35 -13.75 -16.30
CA ARG A 180 3.14 -14.14 -14.89
C ARG A 180 3.20 -12.97 -13.92
N HIS A 181 3.91 -11.89 -14.24
CA HIS A 181 4.05 -10.74 -13.37
C HIS A 181 3.63 -9.45 -14.10
N THR A 182 2.60 -8.80 -13.61
CA THR A 182 2.03 -7.58 -14.20
C THR A 182 2.03 -6.41 -13.24
N VAL A 183 1.99 -5.18 -13.79
CA VAL A 183 1.87 -3.94 -13.01
C VAL A 183 0.44 -3.44 -13.10
N ILE A 184 -0.21 -3.28 -11.94
CA ILE A 184 -1.56 -2.74 -11.81
C ILE A 184 -1.57 -1.74 -10.65
N GLY A 185 -1.75 -0.46 -10.96
CA GLY A 185 -1.89 0.60 -9.96
C GLY A 185 -3.18 0.46 -9.14
N LEU A 186 -3.23 1.15 -8.01
CA LEU A 186 -4.40 1.19 -7.14
C LEU A 186 -5.22 2.44 -7.45
N SER A 187 -6.54 2.33 -7.45
CA SER A 187 -7.46 3.47 -7.52
C SER A 187 -7.78 4.03 -6.14
N LEU A 188 -8.37 5.21 -6.13
CA LEU A 188 -8.95 5.82 -4.93
C LEU A 188 -10.44 5.49 -4.84
N PRO A 189 -11.00 5.36 -3.62
CA PRO A 189 -12.43 5.26 -3.40
C PRO A 189 -13.21 6.42 -4.02
N PRO A 190 -14.44 6.19 -4.57
CA PRO A 190 -15.23 7.23 -5.22
C PRO A 190 -15.52 8.43 -4.32
N GLU A 191 -15.65 8.21 -3.02
CA GLU A 191 -15.87 9.25 -2.02
C GLU A 191 -14.68 10.24 -1.95
N ILE A 192 -13.46 9.70 -2.01
CA ILE A 192 -12.23 10.50 -2.05
C ILE A 192 -12.14 11.24 -3.39
N VAL A 193 -12.45 10.56 -4.49
CA VAL A 193 -12.43 11.17 -5.83
C VAL A 193 -13.42 12.33 -5.91
N ALA A 194 -14.68 12.12 -5.47
CA ALA A 194 -15.70 13.15 -5.50
C ALA A 194 -15.33 14.36 -4.60
N ARG A 195 -14.87 14.10 -3.38
CA ARG A 195 -14.50 15.14 -2.44
C ARG A 195 -13.25 15.90 -2.87
N GLY A 196 -12.24 15.17 -3.36
CA GLY A 196 -11.04 15.77 -3.92
C GLY A 196 -11.33 16.62 -5.15
N ALA A 197 -12.17 16.14 -6.07
CA ALA A 197 -12.57 16.92 -7.27
C ALA A 197 -13.29 18.23 -6.90
N ALA A 198 -14.11 18.22 -5.84
CA ALA A 198 -14.81 19.42 -5.36
C ALA A 198 -13.91 20.37 -4.55
N ALA A 199 -12.75 19.91 -4.05
CA ALA A 199 -11.87 20.72 -3.22
C ALA A 199 -11.20 21.82 -4.04
N THR A 200 -11.25 23.07 -3.56
CA THR A 200 -10.51 24.21 -4.09
C THR A 200 -9.18 24.36 -3.39
N TYR A 201 -8.18 24.93 -4.06
CA TYR A 201 -6.92 25.26 -3.39
C TYR A 201 -7.12 26.47 -2.45
N PRO A 202 -6.61 26.42 -1.20
CA PRO A 202 -6.77 27.53 -0.26
C PRO A 202 -6.18 28.83 -0.80
N ALA A 203 -6.93 29.94 -0.67
CA ALA A 203 -6.43 31.26 -1.05
C ALA A 203 -5.19 31.62 -0.20
N ASP A 204 -4.20 32.20 -0.84
CA ASP A 204 -3.01 32.71 -0.13
C ASP A 204 -3.40 33.95 0.70
N ARG A 205 -3.08 33.92 1.99
CA ARG A 205 -3.31 35.02 2.93
C ARG A 205 -2.01 35.31 3.65
N PRO A 206 -1.37 36.47 3.37
CA PRO A 206 -0.03 36.78 3.91
C PRO A 206 0.03 36.80 5.44
N ASP A 207 -1.10 37.12 6.10
CA ASP A 207 -1.26 37.17 7.55
C ASP A 207 -1.54 35.82 8.22
N GLN A 208 -1.74 34.77 7.43
CA GLN A 208 -2.03 33.43 7.95
C GLN A 208 -0.82 32.49 7.74
N PRO A 209 -0.61 31.55 8.68
CA PRO A 209 0.41 30.53 8.52
C PRO A 209 0.07 29.60 7.34
N ILE A 210 1.09 29.04 6.73
CA ILE A 210 0.94 28.00 5.70
C ILE A 210 0.68 26.65 6.39
N ASP A 211 -0.43 26.01 6.01
CA ASP A 211 -0.84 24.72 6.56
C ASP A 211 -0.13 23.56 5.82
N LEU A 212 0.75 22.88 6.53
CA LEU A 212 1.43 21.65 6.11
C LEU A 212 0.69 20.45 6.74
N LEU A 213 0.46 19.39 5.98
CA LEU A 213 -0.19 18.17 6.49
C LEU A 213 0.68 16.94 6.22
N PHE A 214 0.94 16.17 7.27
CA PHE A 214 1.52 14.83 7.20
C PHE A 214 0.44 13.80 7.60
N VAL A 215 0.30 12.73 6.80
CA VAL A 215 -0.59 11.61 7.08
C VAL A 215 0.22 10.32 7.10
N GLY A 216 0.41 9.75 8.27
CA GLY A 216 1.20 8.54 8.43
C GLY A 216 1.49 8.16 9.86
N ARG A 217 2.10 7.00 10.05
CA ARG A 217 2.54 6.51 11.36
C ARG A 217 3.95 7.01 11.68
N ASN A 218 4.30 7.01 12.97
CA ASN A 218 5.67 7.22 13.43
C ASN A 218 6.53 6.00 13.05
N GLU A 219 6.95 5.95 11.79
CA GLU A 219 7.80 4.90 11.24
C GLU A 219 8.97 5.53 10.48
N HIS A 220 10.16 4.96 10.61
CA HIS A 220 11.35 5.38 9.85
C HIS A 220 11.09 5.31 8.34
N ARG A 221 10.41 4.27 7.87
CA ARG A 221 10.01 4.12 6.46
C ARG A 221 9.17 5.29 5.95
N LYS A 222 8.36 5.91 6.80
CA LYS A 222 7.53 7.08 6.48
C LYS A 222 8.28 8.41 6.57
N GLY A 223 9.57 8.38 6.95
CA GLY A 223 10.40 9.58 7.10
C GLY A 223 9.98 10.49 8.26
N PHE A 224 9.28 9.94 9.26
CA PHE A 224 8.80 10.71 10.39
C PHE A 224 9.93 11.36 11.18
N ASP A 225 11.04 10.68 11.34
CA ASP A 225 12.28 11.19 11.96
C ASP A 225 12.82 12.42 11.22
N ALA A 226 12.90 12.37 9.89
CA ALA A 226 13.31 13.49 9.05
C ALA A 226 12.32 14.67 9.14
N LEU A 227 11.02 14.40 9.18
CA LEU A 227 9.98 15.41 9.33
C LEU A 227 10.14 16.20 10.64
N ILE A 228 10.39 15.52 11.75
CA ILE A 228 10.57 16.17 13.05
C ILE A 228 11.84 17.03 13.08
N ILE A 229 12.90 16.61 12.42
CA ILE A 229 14.12 17.43 12.28
C ILE A 229 13.83 18.66 11.40
N ALA A 230 13.16 18.48 10.26
CA ALA A 230 12.76 19.57 9.38
C ALA A 230 11.87 20.60 10.10
N LEU A 231 10.91 20.14 10.91
CA LEU A 231 10.08 21.01 11.76
C LEU A 231 10.93 21.91 12.67
N LYS A 232 11.95 21.35 13.34
CA LYS A 232 12.86 22.12 14.21
C LYS A 232 13.66 23.16 13.42
N ILE A 233 14.12 22.82 12.22
CA ILE A 233 14.88 23.71 11.33
C ILE A 233 13.99 24.86 10.86
N LEU A 234 12.83 24.55 10.33
CA LEU A 234 11.87 25.54 9.80
C LEU A 234 11.34 26.47 10.89
N SER A 235 11.10 25.94 12.09
CA SER A 235 10.66 26.76 13.23
C SER A 235 11.68 27.82 13.61
N ARG A 236 12.98 27.48 13.61
CA ARG A 236 14.07 28.46 13.83
C ARG A 236 14.13 29.51 12.72
N ARG A 237 13.90 29.10 11.46
CA ARG A 237 13.84 30.03 10.31
C ARG A 237 12.65 30.97 10.40
N ALA A 238 11.48 30.47 10.84
CA ALA A 238 10.29 31.29 11.03
C ALA A 238 10.48 32.31 12.19
N ASP A 239 11.13 31.91 13.28
CA ASP A 239 11.51 32.84 14.36
C ASP A 239 12.51 33.91 13.88
N ALA A 240 13.27 33.63 12.82
CA ALA A 240 14.21 34.55 12.19
C ALA A 240 13.60 35.36 11.01
N GLY A 241 12.30 35.30 10.78
CA GLY A 241 11.59 36.13 9.79
C GLY A 241 11.10 35.42 8.52
N MET A 242 11.29 34.09 8.38
CA MET A 242 10.61 33.32 7.35
C MET A 242 9.09 33.36 7.61
N ARG A 243 8.25 33.30 6.57
CA ARG A 243 6.80 33.19 6.70
C ARG A 243 6.40 32.05 7.67
N ASP A 244 5.42 32.32 8.52
CA ASP A 244 4.96 31.34 9.51
C ASP A 244 4.19 30.18 8.87
N PHE A 245 4.24 29.03 9.54
CA PHE A 245 3.61 27.81 9.09
C PHE A 245 3.04 27.01 10.27
N ARG A 246 2.15 26.08 9.97
CA ARG A 246 1.63 25.10 10.92
C ARG A 246 1.76 23.70 10.32
N LEU A 247 2.32 22.77 11.09
CA LEU A 247 2.38 21.36 10.71
C LEU A 247 1.29 20.58 11.45
N THR A 248 0.36 20.01 10.71
CA THR A 248 -0.63 19.08 11.23
C THR A 248 -0.17 17.65 10.92
N ILE A 249 -0.15 16.78 11.94
CA ILE A 249 0.22 15.37 11.85
C ILE A 249 -0.99 14.51 12.16
N VAL A 250 -1.35 13.61 11.24
CA VAL A 250 -2.41 12.61 11.41
C VAL A 250 -1.80 11.21 11.48
N GLY A 251 -2.22 10.42 12.47
CA GLY A 251 -1.77 9.05 12.69
C GLY A 251 -0.67 8.88 13.73
N VAL A 252 -0.32 9.96 14.46
CA VAL A 252 0.65 9.96 15.57
C VAL A 252 0.07 10.79 16.71
N HIS A 253 0.16 10.30 17.94
CA HIS A 253 -0.23 11.06 19.12
C HIS A 253 0.90 12.00 19.55
N ALA A 254 0.54 13.11 20.21
CA ALA A 254 1.52 14.09 20.68
C ALA A 254 2.55 13.48 21.64
N ASP A 255 2.13 12.53 22.47
CA ASP A 255 2.97 11.83 23.44
C ASP A 255 4.03 10.94 22.79
N ASP A 256 3.82 10.51 21.55
CA ASP A 256 4.77 9.71 20.76
C ASP A 256 5.88 10.56 20.12
N ILE A 257 5.78 11.90 20.25
CA ILE A 257 6.76 12.85 19.74
C ILE A 257 7.65 13.26 20.88
N GLY A 258 8.92 12.98 20.80
CA GLY A 258 9.90 13.37 21.81
C GLY A 258 9.94 14.89 22.06
N ALA A 259 10.78 15.35 22.99
CA ALA A 259 10.90 16.74 23.36
C ALA A 259 11.19 17.67 22.16
N LEU A 260 10.40 18.74 22.05
CA LEU A 260 10.52 19.77 21.02
C LEU A 260 10.80 21.14 21.67
N PRO A 261 11.59 22.00 21.01
CA PRO A 261 11.68 23.42 21.36
C PRO A 261 10.30 24.08 21.33
N ALA A 262 10.09 25.12 22.13
CA ALA A 262 8.81 25.83 22.22
C ALA A 262 8.33 26.33 20.85
N SER A 263 9.21 26.90 20.04
CA SER A 263 8.91 27.38 18.69
C SER A 263 8.34 26.29 17.78
N ALA A 264 8.94 25.09 17.81
CA ALA A 264 8.47 23.94 17.03
C ALA A 264 7.14 23.38 17.58
N ARG A 265 6.99 23.34 18.91
CA ARG A 265 5.75 22.87 19.56
C ARG A 265 4.57 23.75 19.26
N ASN A 266 4.74 25.07 19.23
CA ASN A 266 3.68 26.04 18.95
C ASN A 266 3.13 25.91 17.51
N ARG A 267 3.97 25.43 16.57
CA ARG A 267 3.63 25.23 15.15
C ARG A 267 3.11 23.83 14.83
N LEU A 268 3.03 22.96 15.85
CA LEU A 268 2.63 21.55 15.67
C LEU A 268 1.20 21.31 16.17
N ARG A 269 0.43 20.57 15.38
CA ARG A 269 -0.87 19.99 15.76
C ARG A 269 -0.82 18.48 15.51
N CYS A 270 -1.19 17.69 16.51
CA CYS A 270 -1.19 16.24 16.39
C CYS A 270 -2.61 15.71 16.55
N HIS A 271 -3.01 14.89 15.59
CA HIS A 271 -4.19 14.08 15.66
C HIS A 271 -3.73 12.63 15.67
N GLY A 272 -4.19 11.82 16.60
CA GLY A 272 -4.02 10.38 16.50
C GLY A 272 -4.72 9.85 15.24
N ARG A 273 -5.30 8.67 15.33
CA ARG A 273 -6.19 8.20 14.26
C ARG A 273 -7.42 9.09 14.18
N VAL A 274 -7.76 9.49 12.97
CA VAL A 274 -8.98 10.25 12.68
C VAL A 274 -9.87 9.43 11.74
N ASP A 275 -11.15 9.78 11.70
CA ASP A 275 -12.08 9.23 10.70
C ASP A 275 -11.82 9.82 9.31
N GLU A 276 -12.40 9.20 8.29
CA GLU A 276 -12.21 9.65 6.90
C GLU A 276 -12.75 11.07 6.64
N PRO A 277 -13.93 11.48 7.18
CA PRO A 277 -14.42 12.84 6.99
C PRO A 277 -13.42 13.90 7.48
N LEU A 278 -12.91 13.77 8.70
CA LEU A 278 -11.93 14.71 9.26
C LEU A 278 -10.61 14.70 8.47
N LEU A 279 -10.15 13.51 8.03
CA LEU A 279 -8.96 13.42 7.18
C LEU A 279 -9.13 14.22 5.89
N HIS A 280 -10.28 14.10 5.24
CA HIS A 280 -10.58 14.82 4.01
C HIS A 280 -10.72 16.34 4.23
N ASP A 281 -11.27 16.76 5.39
CA ASP A 281 -11.30 18.19 5.76
C ASP A 281 -9.90 18.75 5.95
N LEU A 282 -9.02 18.02 6.62
CA LEU A 282 -7.61 18.39 6.79
C LEU A 282 -6.87 18.44 5.45
N MET A 283 -7.11 17.48 4.54
CA MET A 283 -6.56 17.51 3.20
C MET A 283 -7.08 18.70 2.39
N THR A 284 -8.35 19.05 2.54
CA THR A 284 -8.95 20.22 1.87
C THR A 284 -8.38 21.54 2.40
N ALA A 285 -8.08 21.63 3.69
CA ALA A 285 -7.53 22.84 4.31
C ALA A 285 -6.02 23.01 4.08
N ALA A 286 -5.28 21.94 3.82
CA ALA A 286 -3.83 21.97 3.68
C ALA A 286 -3.38 22.78 2.45
N ASN A 287 -2.30 23.55 2.60
CA ASN A 287 -1.59 24.17 1.50
C ASN A 287 -0.57 23.23 0.86
N VAL A 288 0.05 22.35 1.65
CA VAL A 288 1.08 21.41 1.20
C VAL A 288 0.93 20.07 1.94
N ILE A 289 1.01 18.97 1.21
CA ILE A 289 1.14 17.64 1.81
C ILE A 289 2.61 17.29 1.94
N VAL A 290 3.03 16.83 3.13
CA VAL A 290 4.40 16.41 3.40
C VAL A 290 4.41 14.89 3.56
N ALA A 291 5.00 14.20 2.61
CA ALA A 291 5.01 12.74 2.58
C ALA A 291 6.45 12.20 2.33
N PRO A 292 7.36 12.35 3.31
CA PRO A 292 8.79 12.10 3.14
C PRO A 292 9.15 10.62 3.26
N SER A 293 8.34 9.74 2.67
CA SER A 293 8.59 8.30 2.74
C SER A 293 9.92 7.93 2.08
N ARG A 294 10.63 6.97 2.68
CA ARG A 294 11.82 6.33 2.10
C ARG A 294 11.44 5.23 1.11
N TYR A 295 10.25 4.68 1.30
CA TYR A 295 9.73 3.65 0.41
C TYR A 295 8.20 3.51 0.53
N GLU A 296 7.54 3.53 -0.61
CA GLU A 296 6.14 3.14 -0.78
C GLU A 296 6.01 2.08 -1.88
N SER A 297 5.13 1.12 -1.69
CA SER A 297 4.82 0.14 -2.73
C SER A 297 3.94 0.73 -3.84
N PHE A 298 3.20 1.81 -3.52
CA PHE A 298 2.41 2.60 -4.46
C PHE A 298 2.37 4.07 -4.05
N GLY A 299 2.09 4.37 -2.76
CA GLY A 299 1.98 5.73 -2.27
C GLY A 299 0.57 6.31 -2.44
N LEU A 300 -0.44 5.67 -1.85
CA LEU A 300 -1.82 6.18 -1.86
C LEU A 300 -1.90 7.64 -1.39
N VAL A 301 -1.06 8.05 -0.44
CA VAL A 301 -1.00 9.43 0.04
C VAL A 301 -0.64 10.44 -1.07
N TYR A 302 0.18 10.04 -2.04
CA TYR A 302 0.49 10.87 -3.20
C TYR A 302 -0.74 11.02 -4.10
N GLN A 303 -1.44 9.92 -4.37
CA GLN A 303 -2.66 9.93 -5.17
C GLN A 303 -3.78 10.75 -4.50
N GLU A 304 -3.93 10.60 -3.19
CA GLU A 304 -4.87 11.39 -2.39
C GLU A 304 -4.54 12.89 -2.46
N ALA A 305 -3.28 13.26 -2.22
CA ALA A 305 -2.83 14.65 -2.31
C ALA A 305 -3.10 15.27 -3.69
N MET A 306 -2.77 14.55 -4.77
CA MET A 306 -3.01 14.99 -6.14
C MET A 306 -4.51 15.13 -6.42
N MET A 307 -5.35 14.21 -5.94
CA MET A 307 -6.79 14.27 -6.10
C MET A 307 -7.38 15.53 -5.44
N PHE A 308 -6.86 15.94 -4.27
CA PHE A 308 -7.24 17.20 -3.62
C PHE A 308 -6.55 18.42 -4.24
N GLY A 309 -5.70 18.26 -5.25
CA GLY A 309 -4.95 19.35 -5.87
C GLY A 309 -3.96 19.99 -4.90
N ARG A 310 -3.27 19.21 -4.08
CA ARG A 310 -2.30 19.69 -3.10
C ARG A 310 -0.88 19.45 -3.58
N PRO A 311 -0.01 20.46 -3.58
CA PRO A 311 1.42 20.27 -3.79
C PRO A 311 1.97 19.28 -2.78
N VAL A 312 2.90 18.43 -3.23
CA VAL A 312 3.51 17.43 -2.35
C VAL A 312 4.99 17.72 -2.17
N VAL A 313 5.49 17.64 -0.93
CA VAL A 313 6.92 17.51 -0.66
C VAL A 313 7.17 16.07 -0.25
N ALA A 314 7.99 15.36 -1.04
CA ALA A 314 8.36 13.97 -0.82
C ALA A 314 9.89 13.81 -0.89
N CYS A 315 10.41 12.57 -0.82
CA CYS A 315 11.84 12.30 -0.92
C CYS A 315 12.16 11.50 -2.18
N ALA A 316 13.26 11.83 -2.84
CA ALA A 316 13.74 11.13 -4.03
C ALA A 316 14.23 9.69 -3.73
N ASP A 317 14.43 9.34 -2.45
CA ASP A 317 14.73 7.98 -2.03
C ASP A 317 13.57 7.01 -2.33
N ASP A 318 12.32 7.52 -2.31
CA ASP A 318 11.14 6.72 -2.67
C ASP A 318 10.91 6.71 -4.19
N PRO A 319 11.01 5.54 -4.85
CA PRO A 319 10.74 5.44 -6.28
C PRO A 319 9.31 5.86 -6.68
N SER A 320 8.32 5.60 -5.82
CA SER A 320 6.94 6.01 -6.07
C SER A 320 6.80 7.53 -6.02
N ALA A 321 7.54 8.22 -5.16
CA ALA A 321 7.58 9.68 -5.13
C ALA A 321 8.22 10.26 -6.40
N ARG A 322 9.30 9.64 -6.91
CA ARG A 322 9.90 10.08 -8.19
C ARG A 322 8.88 9.99 -9.34
N LEU A 323 8.18 8.86 -9.42
CA LEU A 323 7.18 8.63 -10.46
C LEU A 323 5.98 9.58 -10.32
N PHE A 324 5.35 9.63 -9.14
CA PHE A 324 4.07 10.33 -8.99
C PHE A 324 4.22 11.83 -8.73
N ILE A 325 5.30 12.27 -8.11
CA ILE A 325 5.50 13.68 -7.76
C ILE A 325 6.55 14.32 -8.65
N GLY A 326 7.69 13.66 -8.88
CA GLY A 326 8.77 14.19 -9.70
C GLY A 326 8.40 14.30 -11.17
N GLU A 327 8.00 13.20 -11.80
CA GLU A 327 7.71 13.16 -13.24
C GLU A 327 6.41 13.90 -13.60
N SER A 328 5.41 13.90 -12.72
CA SER A 328 4.15 14.62 -12.96
C SER A 328 4.24 16.12 -12.68
N GLY A 329 5.29 16.57 -12.00
CA GLY A 329 5.40 17.96 -11.54
C GLY A 329 4.40 18.32 -10.43
N ALA A 330 3.91 17.36 -9.65
CA ALA A 330 2.91 17.59 -8.60
C ALA A 330 3.51 18.15 -7.30
N GLY A 331 4.80 18.46 -7.27
CA GLY A 331 5.47 19.00 -6.10
C GLY A 331 6.98 18.96 -6.18
N LEU A 332 7.63 18.96 -5.02
CA LEU A 332 9.09 18.98 -4.89
C LEU A 332 9.60 17.70 -4.22
N LEU A 333 10.78 17.26 -4.64
CA LEU A 333 11.49 16.15 -4.03
C LEU A 333 12.69 16.67 -3.23
N ALA A 334 12.76 16.31 -1.95
CA ALA A 334 13.99 16.37 -1.17
C ALA A 334 15.00 15.37 -1.75
N LYS A 335 16.28 15.74 -1.80
CA LYS A 335 17.32 14.88 -2.39
C LYS A 335 17.44 13.54 -1.65
N HIS A 336 17.42 13.60 -0.32
CA HIS A 336 17.42 12.46 0.57
C HIS A 336 16.36 12.65 1.67
N CYS A 337 15.93 11.56 2.30
CA CYS A 337 15.02 11.63 3.43
C CYS A 337 15.78 11.98 4.72
N THR A 338 16.32 13.20 4.75
CA THR A 338 16.95 13.84 5.91
C THR A 338 16.20 15.11 6.29
N GLY A 339 16.36 15.58 7.53
CA GLY A 339 15.67 16.81 7.97
C GLY A 339 16.13 18.05 7.22
N ASP A 340 17.43 18.16 6.92
CA ASP A 340 18.02 19.29 6.20
C ASP A 340 17.55 19.33 4.74
N ASP A 341 17.59 18.18 4.04
CA ASP A 341 17.14 18.08 2.65
C ASP A 341 15.63 18.33 2.54
N LEU A 342 14.83 17.88 3.51
CA LEU A 342 13.39 18.11 3.55
C LEU A 342 13.01 19.55 3.85
N ALA A 343 13.76 20.23 4.71
CA ALA A 343 13.51 21.63 5.08
C ALA A 343 13.62 22.58 3.88
N THR A 344 14.50 22.31 2.92
CA THR A 344 14.73 23.18 1.77
C THR A 344 13.49 23.29 0.83
N PRO A 345 12.92 22.21 0.27
CA PRO A 345 11.72 22.28 -0.54
C PRO A 345 10.49 22.76 0.24
N LEU A 346 10.40 22.42 1.54
CA LEU A 346 9.31 22.94 2.39
C LEU A 346 9.40 24.47 2.54
N GLN A 347 10.58 25.03 2.81
CA GLN A 347 10.74 26.49 2.88
C GLN A 347 10.32 27.16 1.56
N ARG A 348 10.74 26.63 0.42
CA ARG A 348 10.36 27.19 -0.88
C ARG A 348 8.83 27.25 -1.03
N LEU A 349 8.11 26.19 -0.67
CA LEU A 349 6.66 26.18 -0.73
C LEU A 349 5.99 27.03 0.35
N ILE A 350 6.64 27.28 1.48
CA ILE A 350 6.13 28.19 2.52
C ILE A 350 6.23 29.65 2.05
N GLU A 351 7.32 30.03 1.40
CA GLU A 351 7.59 31.43 1.02
C GLU A 351 6.99 31.84 -0.32
N ASP A 352 6.88 30.92 -1.27
CA ASP A 352 6.47 31.22 -2.66
C ASP A 352 5.02 30.79 -2.97
N PRO A 353 4.06 31.74 -2.98
CA PRO A 353 2.65 31.46 -3.27
C PRO A 353 2.41 31.07 -4.74
N VAL A 354 3.21 31.61 -5.68
CA VAL A 354 3.08 31.28 -7.11
C VAL A 354 3.50 29.84 -7.34
N LEU A 355 4.63 29.45 -6.79
CA LEU A 355 5.11 28.07 -6.86
C LEU A 355 4.10 27.06 -6.27
N ARG A 356 3.47 27.40 -5.13
CA ARG A 356 2.41 26.55 -4.56
C ARG A 356 1.23 26.38 -5.50
N THR A 357 0.77 27.48 -6.12
CA THR A 357 -0.37 27.45 -7.03
C THR A 357 -0.06 26.65 -8.30
N ASP A 358 1.14 26.79 -8.85
CA ASP A 358 1.58 26.04 -10.03
C ASP A 358 1.63 24.52 -9.75
N TYR A 359 2.18 24.12 -8.61
CA TYR A 359 2.19 22.71 -8.20
C TYR A 359 0.79 22.19 -7.84
N ALA A 360 -0.09 23.02 -7.28
CA ALA A 360 -1.48 22.64 -7.06
C ALA A 360 -2.21 22.35 -8.38
N ALA A 361 -2.01 23.19 -9.39
CA ALA A 361 -2.56 22.98 -10.72
C ALA A 361 -1.97 21.72 -11.40
N ALA A 362 -0.66 21.48 -11.25
CA ALA A 362 -0.02 20.27 -11.76
C ALA A 362 -0.52 19.00 -11.05
N SER A 363 -0.66 19.02 -9.72
CA SER A 363 -1.26 17.94 -8.92
C SER A 363 -2.67 17.60 -9.43
N ARG A 364 -3.48 18.62 -9.69
CA ARG A 364 -4.83 18.44 -10.24
C ARG A 364 -4.82 17.79 -11.62
N ARG A 365 -3.94 18.22 -12.51
CA ARG A 365 -3.81 17.62 -13.86
C ARG A 365 -3.34 16.17 -13.80
N ALA A 366 -2.47 15.83 -12.89
CA ALA A 366 -1.94 14.47 -12.69
C ALA A 366 -2.90 13.54 -11.94
N SER A 367 -3.95 14.08 -11.31
CA SER A 367 -4.95 13.28 -10.59
C SER A 367 -5.82 12.46 -11.54
N GLY A 368 -6.40 11.36 -11.05
CA GLY A 368 -7.32 10.53 -11.84
C GLY A 368 -6.66 9.55 -12.80
N MET A 369 -5.34 9.41 -12.73
CA MET A 369 -4.57 8.46 -13.57
C MET A 369 -5.00 7.01 -13.31
N PHE A 370 -5.44 6.69 -12.10
CA PHE A 370 -5.85 5.35 -11.69
C PHE A 370 -7.33 5.34 -11.32
N THR A 371 -8.16 4.78 -12.19
CA THR A 371 -9.60 4.68 -11.99
C THR A 371 -9.99 3.31 -11.49
N ARG A 372 -11.14 3.21 -10.82
CA ARG A 372 -11.71 1.94 -10.35
C ARG A 372 -11.99 0.99 -11.53
N ASP A 373 -12.46 1.50 -12.66
CA ASP A 373 -12.75 0.69 -13.86
C ASP A 373 -11.45 0.11 -14.45
N THR A 374 -10.38 0.91 -14.53
CA THR A 374 -9.09 0.44 -14.99
C THR A 374 -8.50 -0.61 -14.05
N LEU A 375 -8.59 -0.39 -12.73
CA LEU A 375 -8.16 -1.37 -11.72
C LEU A 375 -8.91 -2.69 -11.88
N ALA A 376 -10.23 -2.65 -12.04
CA ALA A 376 -11.05 -3.86 -12.24
C ALA A 376 -10.66 -4.58 -13.53
N ALA A 377 -10.63 -3.87 -14.67
CA ALA A 377 -10.34 -4.44 -15.98
C ALA A 377 -8.95 -5.12 -16.01
N GLN A 378 -7.91 -4.44 -15.50
CA GLN A 378 -6.55 -5.00 -15.45
C GLN A 378 -6.45 -6.18 -14.47
N THR A 379 -7.12 -6.10 -13.31
CA THR A 379 -7.15 -7.21 -12.34
C THR A 379 -7.84 -8.44 -12.94
N LEU A 380 -8.97 -8.26 -13.64
CA LEU A 380 -9.65 -9.37 -14.33
C LEU A 380 -8.80 -9.97 -15.45
N ALA A 381 -8.03 -9.17 -16.17
CA ALA A 381 -7.08 -9.68 -17.16
C ALA A 381 -6.01 -10.58 -16.52
N ALA A 382 -5.41 -10.14 -15.41
CA ALA A 382 -4.45 -10.94 -14.64
C ALA A 382 -5.08 -12.24 -14.09
N TYR A 383 -6.35 -12.20 -13.68
CA TYR A 383 -7.07 -13.39 -13.22
C TYR A 383 -7.32 -14.39 -14.35
N ARG A 384 -7.67 -13.92 -15.56
CA ARG A 384 -7.82 -14.79 -16.73
C ARG A 384 -6.51 -15.50 -17.08
N THR A 385 -5.39 -14.81 -17.02
CA THR A 385 -4.05 -15.41 -17.18
C THR A 385 -3.82 -16.52 -16.15
N ALA A 386 -4.12 -16.26 -14.86
CA ALA A 386 -3.97 -17.25 -13.79
C ALA A 386 -4.86 -18.49 -13.99
N ILE A 387 -6.09 -18.33 -14.49
CA ILE A 387 -7.04 -19.40 -14.76
C ILE A 387 -6.60 -20.19 -16.01
N GLY A 388 -6.24 -19.52 -17.10
CA GLY A 388 -5.83 -20.13 -18.38
C GLY A 388 -4.57 -20.97 -18.26
N SER A 389 -3.62 -20.57 -17.41
CA SER A 389 -2.40 -21.35 -17.13
C SER A 389 -2.65 -22.72 -16.48
N ASN A 390 -3.82 -22.95 -15.89
CA ASN A 390 -4.24 -24.27 -15.38
C ASN A 390 -4.73 -25.22 -16.48
N GLY A 391 -5.29 -24.71 -17.60
CA GLY A 391 -5.74 -25.51 -18.74
C GLY A 391 -4.58 -26.08 -19.55
N ALA A 392 -3.49 -25.33 -19.70
CA ALA A 392 -2.34 -25.75 -20.48
C ALA A 392 -1.52 -26.88 -19.81
N SER A 393 -1.50 -26.97 -18.48
CA SER A 393 -0.79 -28.02 -17.74
C SER A 393 -1.54 -29.39 -17.75
N SER A 394 -2.86 -29.40 -17.99
CA SER A 394 -3.64 -30.63 -18.04
C SER A 394 -3.73 -31.24 -19.45
N SER A 395 -3.45 -30.45 -20.50
CA SER A 395 -3.47 -30.93 -21.89
C SER A 395 -2.12 -31.46 -22.40
N ALA A 396 -1.00 -31.17 -21.71
CA ALA A 396 0.34 -31.62 -22.09
C ALA A 396 0.66 -33.08 -21.69
N SER A 397 -0.24 -33.77 -20.97
CA SER A 397 -0.02 -35.17 -20.53
C SER A 397 -0.72 -36.23 -21.38
N SER A 398 -1.35 -35.87 -22.51
CA SER A 398 -2.11 -36.81 -23.34
C SER A 398 -1.82 -36.78 -24.83
N SER A 399 -0.62 -36.38 -25.28
CA SER A 399 -0.27 -36.50 -26.69
C SER A 399 1.03 -37.30 -26.91
N GLY A 400 0.83 -38.58 -27.25
CA GLY A 400 1.57 -39.27 -28.31
C GLY A 400 3.04 -39.64 -28.06
N ARG A 401 3.28 -40.89 -27.69
CA ARG A 401 4.51 -41.60 -28.06
C ARG A 401 4.65 -41.55 -29.59
N PRO A 402 5.78 -41.17 -30.17
CA PRO A 402 6.01 -41.40 -31.58
C PRO A 402 6.26 -42.92 -31.84
N ALA A 403 5.64 -43.42 -32.89
CA ALA A 403 5.84 -44.77 -33.38
C ALA A 403 7.30 -44.94 -33.88
N PRO A 404 7.87 -46.17 -33.82
CA PRO A 404 9.22 -46.43 -34.32
C PRO A 404 9.25 -46.32 -35.87
N VAL A 405 10.25 -45.58 -36.36
CA VAL A 405 10.57 -45.53 -37.81
C VAL A 405 11.36 -46.76 -38.14
N ASP A 406 10.81 -47.65 -38.99
CA ASP A 406 11.52 -48.73 -39.65
C ASP A 406 12.54 -48.16 -40.63
N ILE A 407 13.78 -48.55 -40.42
CA ILE A 407 14.87 -48.36 -41.39
C ILE A 407 15.03 -49.69 -42.16
N ALA A 408 14.52 -49.71 -43.37
CA ALA A 408 14.92 -50.75 -44.35
C ALA A 408 14.95 -50.14 -45.73
N SER A 409 16.13 -50.31 -46.38
CA SER A 409 16.61 -50.11 -47.74
C SER A 409 17.06 -48.71 -48.15
#